data_fbd013fd3e938997ce502aa9670d85e6
#
_entry.id   fbd013fd3e938997ce502aa9670d85e6
#
_cell.length_a   1.000
_cell.length_b   1.000
_cell.length_c   1.000
_cell.angle_alpha   90.00
_cell.angle_beta   90.00
_cell.angle_gamma   90.00
#
_symmetry.space_group_name_H-M   'P 1'
#
loop_
_entity.id
_entity.type
_entity.pdbx_description
1 polymer ?
#
loop_
_entity_poly.entity_id
_entity_poly.type
_entity_poly.pdbx_seq_one_letter_code
_entity_poly.pdbx_strand_id
1 'polypeptide(L)'
;MINTFASIAKNVNIKPKLVSIDNLVFKLHYRVTFLLLLVCTILVTSRQYIGEHIRCINDKAIPNNVIETFCFFTSTYTVVRHLDPSSVLSGAPLPGVGPYVEGEPIIRHAYYQWVPFVLFLQAFAFYIPHWIWRNKEGGRLKLVVNMFEFAALAVTDENVTVNGKKIPSRKAREENIAVVRKAFLERLHLNRPWAMWMVFCEVLNAVNLVAQFALTNAFLGGQFLSLGPKVVETSGDDADILDIVFPKVTKCTFHKYGPSGSLQKHDALCVMALNIINEKIYVCLWFWFVILSVATALGLLWRLFTFVFHSRSNAFNRRIFKLATPQQLEPYEMITVTRKCYYSDWLFLYYLAKNLDGFVFKDIFVGLAIDFDNADTKALEDLADGASSKATTIVTDEEKEPLQEKKDS
;
A
#
# COMPACT_ATOMS: atom_id res chain seq x y z
N MET A 1 -8.68 21.16 -22.81
CA MET A 1 -8.12 20.47 -21.62
C MET A 1 -9.17 20.09 -20.58
N ILE A 2 -9.99 21.01 -20.06
CA ILE A 2 -11.04 20.71 -19.04
C ILE A 2 -11.99 19.61 -19.53
N ASN A 3 -12.39 19.62 -20.81
CA ASN A 3 -13.30 18.60 -21.37
C ASN A 3 -12.67 17.22 -21.49
N THR A 4 -11.34 17.12 -21.70
CA THR A 4 -10.62 15.83 -21.72
C THR A 4 -10.51 15.25 -20.32
N PHE A 5 -10.25 16.10 -19.30
CA PHE A 5 -10.26 15.66 -17.90
C PHE A 5 -11.66 15.25 -17.43
N ALA A 6 -12.71 15.95 -17.86
CA ALA A 6 -14.09 15.61 -17.55
C ALA A 6 -14.51 14.25 -18.15
N SER A 7 -14.04 13.91 -19.35
CA SER A 7 -14.29 12.59 -19.97
C SER A 7 -13.57 11.45 -19.26
N ILE A 8 -12.33 11.68 -18.80
CA ILE A 8 -11.56 10.70 -18.01
C ILE A 8 -12.20 10.51 -16.63
N ALA A 9 -12.60 11.60 -15.95
CA ALA A 9 -13.27 11.53 -14.65
C ALA A 9 -14.63 10.81 -14.74
N LYS A 10 -15.35 10.94 -15.84
CA LYS A 10 -16.64 10.27 -16.06
C LYS A 10 -16.48 8.74 -16.27
N ASN A 11 -15.35 8.29 -16.80
CA ASN A 11 -15.03 6.87 -17.00
C ASN A 11 -14.38 6.21 -15.77
N VAL A 12 -13.89 6.99 -14.82
CA VAL A 12 -13.42 6.47 -13.53
C VAL A 12 -14.61 6.18 -12.64
N ASN A 13 -15.21 5.02 -12.84
CA ASN A 13 -16.31 4.51 -12.03
C ASN A 13 -15.76 4.17 -10.63
N ILE A 14 -15.67 5.14 -9.73
CA ILE A 14 -15.33 4.96 -8.32
C ILE A 14 -16.55 4.36 -7.60
N LYS A 15 -16.98 3.17 -8.03
CA LYS A 15 -17.94 2.40 -7.22
C LYS A 15 -17.20 1.90 -5.99
N PRO A 16 -17.71 2.14 -4.77
CA PRO A 16 -17.13 1.54 -3.58
C PRO A 16 -17.16 0.03 -3.78
N LYS A 17 -15.99 -0.63 -3.69
CA LYS A 17 -15.94 -2.10 -3.72
C LYS A 17 -16.73 -2.60 -2.53
N LEU A 18 -17.77 -3.36 -2.76
CA LEU A 18 -18.60 -4.01 -1.74
C LEU A 18 -17.75 -4.88 -0.81
N VAL A 19 -16.68 -5.49 -1.31
CA VAL A 19 -15.82 -6.41 -0.56
C VAL A 19 -14.43 -5.81 -0.35
N SER A 20 -14.04 -5.64 0.91
CA SER A 20 -12.73 -5.11 1.29
C SER A 20 -11.78 -6.26 1.63
N ILE A 21 -10.86 -6.56 0.71
CA ILE A 21 -9.80 -7.56 0.89
C ILE A 21 -8.53 -6.95 1.52
N ASP A 22 -8.49 -5.63 1.70
CA ASP A 22 -7.33 -4.86 2.11
C ASP A 22 -7.59 -4.13 3.43
N ASN A 23 -6.51 -3.84 4.16
CA ASN A 23 -6.57 -2.92 5.30
C ASN A 23 -6.50 -1.44 4.83
N LEU A 24 -6.73 -0.51 5.76
CA LEU A 24 -6.68 0.93 5.46
C LEU A 24 -5.30 1.37 4.97
N VAL A 25 -4.24 0.91 5.63
CA VAL A 25 -2.85 1.26 5.29
C VAL A 25 -2.52 0.81 3.87
N PHE A 26 -2.92 -0.41 3.51
CA PHE A 26 -2.76 -0.92 2.15
C PHE A 26 -3.43 -0.01 1.11
N LYS A 27 -4.66 0.46 1.40
CA LYS A 27 -5.39 1.41 0.53
C LYS A 27 -4.69 2.76 0.41
N LEU A 28 -4.02 3.24 1.45
CA LEU A 28 -3.22 4.46 1.38
C LEU A 28 -2.09 4.32 0.35
N HIS A 29 -1.39 3.18 0.32
CA HIS A 29 -0.31 2.94 -0.65
C HIS A 29 -0.82 2.91 -2.10
N TYR A 30 -1.72 1.96 -2.45
CA TYR A 30 -2.07 1.73 -3.85
C TYR A 30 -3.17 2.63 -4.42
N ARG A 31 -3.97 3.29 -3.58
CA ARG A 31 -5.01 4.22 -4.04
C ARG A 31 -4.58 5.66 -3.90
N VAL A 32 -4.30 6.08 -2.67
CA VAL A 32 -4.06 7.49 -2.39
C VAL A 32 -2.70 7.92 -2.94
N THR A 33 -1.62 7.19 -2.62
CA THR A 33 -0.28 7.54 -3.10
C THR A 33 -0.16 7.38 -4.61
N PHE A 34 -0.71 6.30 -5.17
CA PHE A 34 -0.75 6.10 -6.63
C PHE A 34 -1.46 7.25 -7.34
N LEU A 35 -2.65 7.63 -6.89
CA LEU A 35 -3.42 8.71 -7.50
C LEU A 35 -2.70 10.06 -7.33
N LEU A 36 -2.14 10.34 -6.16
CA LEU A 36 -1.39 11.57 -5.87
C LEU A 36 -0.20 11.69 -6.82
N LEU A 37 0.61 10.64 -6.97
CA LEU A 37 1.77 10.63 -7.87
C LEU A 37 1.35 10.76 -9.34
N LEU A 38 0.26 10.13 -9.76
CA LEU A 38 -0.27 10.32 -11.13
C LEU A 38 -0.71 11.75 -11.39
N VAL A 39 -1.41 12.37 -10.44
CA VAL A 39 -1.81 13.79 -10.55
C VAL A 39 -0.57 14.69 -10.65
N CYS A 40 0.43 14.46 -9.80
CA CYS A 40 1.71 15.18 -9.87
C CYS A 40 2.41 14.98 -11.22
N THR A 41 2.45 13.74 -11.74
CA THR A 41 3.00 13.45 -13.06
C THR A 41 2.29 14.24 -14.17
N ILE A 42 0.96 14.26 -14.16
CA ILE A 42 0.18 14.99 -15.16
C ILE A 42 0.42 16.50 -15.06
N LEU A 43 0.50 17.05 -13.85
CA LEU A 43 0.78 18.47 -13.64
C LEU A 43 2.14 18.87 -14.20
N VAL A 44 3.20 18.11 -13.88
CA VAL A 44 4.55 18.40 -14.38
C VAL A 44 4.63 18.22 -15.89
N THR A 45 4.07 17.11 -16.41
CA THR A 45 4.05 16.83 -17.85
C THR A 45 3.29 17.92 -18.62
N SER A 46 2.13 18.32 -18.14
CA SER A 46 1.33 19.38 -18.73
C SER A 46 2.11 20.70 -18.81
N ARG A 47 2.83 21.05 -17.75
CA ARG A 47 3.63 22.27 -17.73
C ARG A 47 4.86 22.18 -18.64
N GLN A 48 5.49 21.00 -18.69
CA GLN A 48 6.70 20.77 -19.50
C GLN A 48 6.41 20.83 -21.00
N TYR A 49 5.25 20.35 -21.48
CA TYR A 49 4.95 20.23 -22.90
C TYR A 49 3.99 21.30 -23.45
N ILE A 50 3.14 21.90 -22.58
CA ILE A 50 2.12 22.85 -23.02
C ILE A 50 2.44 24.28 -22.55
N GLY A 51 3.21 24.42 -21.45
CA GLY A 51 3.61 25.71 -20.91
C GLY A 51 5.05 26.10 -21.26
N GLU A 52 5.42 27.28 -20.82
CA GLU A 52 6.81 27.72 -20.87
C GLU A 52 7.58 27.05 -19.73
N HIS A 53 8.51 26.16 -20.07
CA HIS A 53 9.31 25.39 -19.11
C HIS A 53 10.55 26.16 -18.63
N ILE A 54 11.12 27.03 -19.50
CA ILE A 54 12.29 27.86 -19.22
C ILE A 54 12.16 29.17 -20.02
N ARG A 55 12.58 30.26 -19.41
CA ARG A 55 12.75 31.54 -20.11
C ARG A 55 14.14 32.07 -19.87
N CYS A 56 14.87 32.41 -20.91
CA CYS A 56 16.24 32.87 -20.83
C CYS A 56 16.36 34.31 -21.31
N ILE A 57 17.04 35.12 -20.51
CA ILE A 57 17.46 36.49 -20.89
C ILE A 57 18.87 36.39 -21.42
N ASN A 58 19.05 36.89 -22.64
CA ASN A 58 20.34 36.87 -23.35
C ASN A 58 20.58 38.20 -24.10
N ASP A 59 21.78 38.38 -24.57
CA ASP A 59 22.09 39.43 -25.53
C ASP A 59 21.32 39.15 -26.83
N LYS A 60 20.76 40.19 -27.45
CA LYS A 60 19.90 40.11 -28.66
C LYS A 60 20.54 39.44 -29.87
N ALA A 61 21.76 38.92 -29.75
CA ALA A 61 22.52 38.27 -30.83
C ALA A 61 21.96 36.90 -31.27
N ILE A 62 21.13 36.25 -30.42
CA ILE A 62 20.55 34.93 -30.68
C ILE A 62 19.07 34.96 -30.36
N PRO A 63 18.18 34.32 -31.17
CA PRO A 63 16.75 34.24 -30.90
C PRO A 63 16.50 33.51 -29.58
N ASN A 64 15.60 34.04 -28.74
CA ASN A 64 15.31 33.50 -27.40
C ASN A 64 14.85 32.03 -27.42
N ASN A 65 14.00 31.67 -28.38
CA ASN A 65 13.52 30.31 -28.55
C ASN A 65 14.63 29.26 -28.78
N VAL A 66 15.73 29.66 -29.46
CA VAL A 66 16.88 28.77 -29.70
C VAL A 66 17.66 28.54 -28.41
N ILE A 67 17.92 29.63 -27.65
CA ILE A 67 18.62 29.52 -26.36
C ILE A 67 17.78 28.76 -25.33
N GLU A 68 16.49 29.05 -25.24
CA GLU A 68 15.58 28.37 -24.29
C GLU A 68 15.56 26.87 -24.57
N THR A 69 15.41 26.46 -25.82
CA THR A 69 15.44 25.05 -26.22
C THR A 69 16.78 24.40 -25.90
N PHE A 70 17.88 25.07 -26.26
CA PHE A 70 19.25 24.58 -26.01
C PHE A 70 19.51 24.41 -24.52
N CYS A 71 19.25 25.43 -23.71
CA CYS A 71 19.50 25.41 -22.28
C CYS A 71 18.59 24.39 -21.52
N PHE A 72 17.38 24.15 -22.04
CA PHE A 72 16.53 23.12 -21.49
C PHE A 72 17.10 21.71 -21.69
N PHE A 73 17.59 21.41 -22.91
CA PHE A 73 18.10 20.07 -23.24
C PHE A 73 19.53 19.82 -22.77
N THR A 74 20.42 20.82 -22.80
CA THR A 74 21.82 20.64 -22.42
C THR A 74 22.10 20.74 -20.93
N SER A 75 21.15 21.18 -20.14
CA SER A 75 21.19 21.51 -18.71
C SER A 75 21.65 22.96 -18.41
N THR A 76 21.13 23.45 -17.30
CA THR A 76 21.56 24.72 -16.71
C THR A 76 22.50 24.44 -15.54
N TYR A 77 23.16 25.47 -15.01
CA TYR A 77 24.09 25.31 -13.89
C TYR A 77 24.01 26.47 -12.91
N THR A 78 24.43 26.20 -11.66
CA THR A 78 24.70 27.18 -10.61
C THR A 78 26.17 27.11 -10.20
N VAL A 79 26.74 28.23 -9.76
CA VAL A 79 28.13 28.34 -9.32
C VAL A 79 28.18 28.09 -7.81
N VAL A 80 28.97 27.11 -7.37
CA VAL A 80 29.01 26.67 -5.96
C VAL A 80 29.42 27.79 -5.01
N ARG A 81 30.35 28.64 -5.41
CA ARG A 81 30.84 29.80 -4.63
C ARG A 81 29.69 30.74 -4.22
N HIS A 82 28.66 30.88 -5.04
CA HIS A 82 27.53 31.76 -4.79
C HIS A 82 26.33 31.07 -4.09
N LEU A 83 26.46 29.80 -3.70
CA LEU A 83 25.46 29.07 -2.93
C LEU A 83 25.59 29.31 -1.42
N ASP A 84 26.79 29.66 -0.95
CA ASP A 84 27.04 29.92 0.46
C ASP A 84 26.65 31.37 0.84
N PRO A 85 25.68 31.57 1.74
CA PRO A 85 25.26 32.91 2.15
C PRO A 85 26.38 33.73 2.78
N SER A 86 27.34 33.08 3.40
CA SER A 86 28.50 33.76 4.04
C SER A 86 29.54 34.25 3.05
N SER A 87 29.60 33.66 1.86
CA SER A 87 30.54 34.00 0.78
C SER A 87 29.94 34.95 -0.26
N VAL A 88 28.64 35.23 -0.19
CA VAL A 88 27.96 36.16 -1.10
C VAL A 88 28.39 37.57 -0.71
N LEU A 89 29.13 38.23 -1.60
CA LEU A 89 29.24 39.68 -1.56
C LEU A 89 27.86 40.27 -1.34
N SER A 90 27.69 40.96 -0.23
CA SER A 90 26.44 41.59 0.20
C SER A 90 25.71 42.26 -0.98
N GLY A 91 24.68 41.62 -1.52
CA GLY A 91 23.88 42.16 -2.62
C GLY A 91 23.49 41.19 -3.76
N ALA A 92 23.94 39.93 -3.75
CA ALA A 92 23.47 38.97 -4.75
C ALA A 92 22.07 38.43 -4.32
N PRO A 93 20.98 38.80 -5.01
CA PRO A 93 19.62 38.48 -4.56
C PRO A 93 19.22 37.02 -4.81
N LEU A 94 20.05 36.21 -5.47
CA LEU A 94 19.73 34.85 -5.91
C LEU A 94 20.89 33.89 -5.64
N PRO A 95 20.68 32.77 -4.90
CA PRO A 95 21.71 31.79 -4.62
C PRO A 95 22.21 31.10 -5.90
N GLY A 96 23.52 30.88 -5.99
CA GLY A 96 24.15 30.19 -7.13
C GLY A 96 24.28 30.99 -8.44
N VAL A 97 23.83 32.25 -8.45
CA VAL A 97 23.90 33.14 -9.61
C VAL A 97 24.91 34.26 -9.37
N GLY A 98 25.98 34.28 -10.19
CA GLY A 98 27.02 35.29 -10.09
C GLY A 98 28.06 35.16 -11.20
N PRO A 99 29.13 35.99 -11.19
CA PRO A 99 30.22 35.87 -12.15
C PRO A 99 30.84 34.45 -12.08
N TYR A 100 31.10 33.89 -13.25
CA TYR A 100 31.73 32.57 -13.39
C TYR A 100 33.12 32.72 -14.00
N VAL A 101 34.10 32.12 -13.34
CA VAL A 101 35.46 32.02 -13.85
C VAL A 101 35.71 30.57 -14.28
N GLU A 102 36.40 30.39 -15.42
CA GLU A 102 36.72 29.04 -15.93
C GLU A 102 37.52 28.24 -14.92
N GLY A 103 37.03 27.02 -14.60
CA GLY A 103 37.63 26.13 -13.57
C GLY A 103 36.93 26.15 -12.19
N GLU A 104 36.01 27.06 -11.94
CA GLU A 104 35.25 27.05 -10.73
C GLU A 104 34.26 25.86 -10.67
N PRO A 105 34.01 25.27 -9.48
CA PRO A 105 33.04 24.19 -9.35
C PRO A 105 31.62 24.68 -9.64
N ILE A 106 30.90 23.92 -10.49
CA ILE A 106 29.52 24.18 -10.89
C ILE A 106 28.64 22.97 -10.57
N ILE A 107 27.38 23.21 -10.21
CA ILE A 107 26.36 22.18 -10.08
C ILE A 107 25.48 22.25 -11.32
N ARG A 108 25.41 21.16 -12.08
CA ARG A 108 24.54 21.06 -13.26
C ARG A 108 23.15 20.55 -12.85
N HIS A 109 22.13 21.20 -13.38
CA HIS A 109 20.74 20.87 -13.12
C HIS A 109 20.10 20.27 -14.38
N ALA A 110 19.94 18.94 -14.40
CA ALA A 110 19.26 18.20 -15.47
C ALA A 110 18.08 17.37 -14.95
N TYR A 111 17.91 17.28 -13.62
CA TYR A 111 16.91 16.41 -12.98
C TYR A 111 15.48 16.75 -13.41
N TYR A 112 15.16 18.01 -13.68
CA TYR A 112 13.81 18.47 -14.02
C TYR A 112 13.24 17.80 -15.27
N GLN A 113 14.06 17.38 -16.22
CA GLN A 113 13.64 16.62 -17.41
C GLN A 113 13.11 15.24 -17.04
N TRP A 114 13.62 14.63 -15.98
CA TRP A 114 13.32 13.27 -15.55
C TRP A 114 12.20 13.18 -14.51
N VAL A 115 11.79 14.30 -13.90
CA VAL A 115 10.76 14.35 -12.87
C VAL A 115 9.46 13.61 -13.27
N PRO A 116 8.87 13.85 -14.48
CA PRO A 116 7.64 13.16 -14.85
C PRO A 116 7.80 11.64 -14.91
N PHE A 117 8.93 11.17 -15.43
CA PHE A 117 9.21 9.74 -15.57
C PHE A 117 9.45 9.09 -14.20
N VAL A 118 10.17 9.76 -13.31
CA VAL A 118 10.42 9.27 -11.95
C VAL A 118 9.11 9.18 -11.17
N LEU A 119 8.28 10.22 -11.16
CA LEU A 119 6.97 10.22 -10.48
C LEU A 119 6.04 9.13 -11.04
N PHE A 120 6.05 8.93 -12.35
CA PHE A 120 5.26 7.88 -12.99
C PHE A 120 5.70 6.48 -12.56
N LEU A 121 7.01 6.18 -12.60
CA LEU A 121 7.56 4.90 -12.16
C LEU A 121 7.30 4.65 -10.67
N GLN A 122 7.43 5.68 -9.83
CA GLN A 122 7.07 5.61 -8.41
C GLN A 122 5.61 5.24 -8.21
N ALA A 123 4.68 5.84 -8.98
CA ALA A 123 3.27 5.50 -8.91
C ALA A 123 3.04 4.00 -9.17
N PHE A 124 3.66 3.45 -10.22
CA PHE A 124 3.55 2.01 -10.50
C PHE A 124 4.16 1.15 -9.39
N ALA A 125 5.31 1.54 -8.83
CA ALA A 125 5.94 0.82 -7.73
C ALA A 125 5.01 0.71 -6.50
N PHE A 126 4.23 1.76 -6.18
CA PHE A 126 3.22 1.71 -5.12
C PHE A 126 2.01 0.81 -5.44
N TYR A 127 1.76 0.53 -6.72
CA TYR A 127 0.67 -0.35 -7.15
C TYR A 127 1.05 -1.84 -7.15
N ILE A 128 2.34 -2.18 -7.33
CA ILE A 128 2.84 -3.55 -7.45
C ILE A 128 2.40 -4.47 -6.30
N PRO A 129 2.56 -4.11 -5.01
CA PRO A 129 2.17 -4.99 -3.91
C PRO A 129 0.68 -5.33 -3.94
N HIS A 130 -0.18 -4.37 -4.32
CA HIS A 130 -1.61 -4.59 -4.46
C HIS A 130 -1.94 -5.53 -5.62
N TRP A 131 -1.26 -5.39 -6.75
CA TRP A 131 -1.43 -6.28 -7.90
C TRP A 131 -1.06 -7.73 -7.56
N ILE A 132 0.07 -7.93 -6.86
CA ILE A 132 0.50 -9.25 -6.38
C ILE A 132 -0.56 -9.83 -5.43
N TRP A 133 -0.98 -9.06 -4.43
CA TRP A 133 -1.97 -9.49 -3.45
C TRP A 133 -3.28 -9.90 -4.12
N ARG A 134 -3.81 -9.07 -4.99
CA ARG A 134 -5.06 -9.33 -5.72
C ARG A 134 -5.01 -10.62 -6.53
N ASN A 135 -3.88 -10.89 -7.20
CA ASN A 135 -3.70 -12.12 -7.97
C ASN A 135 -3.62 -13.37 -7.07
N LYS A 136 -2.96 -13.26 -5.92
CA LYS A 136 -2.83 -14.38 -4.97
C LYS A 136 -4.09 -14.63 -4.15
N GLU A 137 -4.86 -13.60 -3.85
CA GLU A 137 -6.18 -13.73 -3.20
C GLU A 137 -7.18 -14.47 -4.11
N GLY A 138 -7.14 -14.22 -5.41
CA GLY A 138 -7.90 -14.97 -6.42
C GLY A 138 -9.42 -14.79 -6.34
N GLY A 139 -9.92 -13.76 -5.63
CA GLY A 139 -11.35 -13.46 -5.49
C GLY A 139 -12.11 -14.37 -4.50
N ARG A 140 -11.41 -15.14 -3.67
CA ARG A 140 -12.00 -16.08 -2.71
C ARG A 140 -12.97 -15.41 -1.75
N LEU A 141 -12.53 -14.31 -1.11
CA LEU A 141 -13.36 -13.58 -0.17
C LEU A 141 -14.60 -12.97 -0.86
N LYS A 142 -14.40 -12.45 -2.07
CA LYS A 142 -15.48 -11.88 -2.88
C LYS A 142 -16.53 -12.94 -3.23
N LEU A 143 -16.11 -14.16 -3.57
CA LEU A 143 -17.00 -15.26 -3.90
C LEU A 143 -17.87 -15.62 -2.69
N VAL A 144 -17.29 -15.77 -1.51
CA VAL A 144 -18.02 -16.07 -0.27
C VAL A 144 -18.98 -14.94 0.08
N VAL A 145 -18.53 -13.68 0.03
CA VAL A 145 -19.39 -12.51 0.36
C VAL A 145 -20.55 -12.37 -0.61
N ASN A 146 -20.34 -12.63 -1.90
CA ASN A 146 -21.41 -12.57 -2.91
C ASN A 146 -22.51 -13.64 -2.70
N MET A 147 -22.18 -14.79 -2.11
CA MET A 147 -23.20 -15.80 -1.74
C MET A 147 -24.20 -15.27 -0.71
N PHE A 148 -23.81 -14.25 0.07
CA PHE A 148 -24.63 -13.63 1.10
C PHE A 148 -25.14 -12.23 0.72
N GLU A 149 -25.07 -11.86 -0.55
CA GLU A 149 -25.67 -10.61 -1.01
C GLU A 149 -27.18 -10.64 -0.71
N PHE A 150 -27.66 -9.65 0.04
CA PHE A 150 -29.04 -9.55 0.55
C PHE A 150 -29.52 -10.68 1.51
N ALA A 151 -28.63 -11.59 1.93
CA ALA A 151 -29.01 -12.67 2.86
C ALA A 151 -29.50 -12.16 4.22
N ALA A 152 -29.09 -10.97 4.65
CA ALA A 152 -29.60 -10.32 5.86
C ALA A 152 -31.10 -9.99 5.78
N LEU A 153 -31.62 -9.81 4.56
CA LEU A 153 -33.05 -9.52 4.28
C LEU A 153 -33.89 -10.79 4.07
N ALA A 154 -33.29 -11.97 4.19
CA ALA A 154 -33.94 -13.27 4.02
C ALA A 154 -34.82 -13.61 5.24
N VAL A 155 -36.01 -13.07 5.31
CA VAL A 155 -36.99 -13.26 6.40
C VAL A 155 -38.11 -14.23 6.02
N THR A 156 -38.41 -14.32 4.73
CA THR A 156 -39.51 -15.15 4.17
C THR A 156 -39.00 -16.47 3.64
N ASP A 157 -39.88 -17.47 3.60
CA ASP A 157 -39.56 -18.79 3.05
C ASP A 157 -39.58 -18.84 1.51
N GLU A 158 -40.00 -17.74 0.88
CA GLU A 158 -40.01 -17.60 -0.58
C GLU A 158 -38.97 -16.56 -1.05
N ASN A 159 -38.47 -16.76 -2.28
CA ASN A 159 -37.61 -15.79 -2.93
C ASN A 159 -38.42 -14.55 -3.35
N VAL A 160 -38.04 -13.39 -2.88
CA VAL A 160 -38.71 -12.12 -3.20
C VAL A 160 -37.81 -11.27 -4.09
N THR A 161 -38.39 -10.61 -5.09
CA THR A 161 -37.68 -9.69 -5.96
C THR A 161 -38.09 -8.26 -5.62
N VAL A 162 -37.13 -7.46 -5.13
CA VAL A 162 -37.33 -6.03 -4.79
C VAL A 162 -36.41 -5.18 -5.64
N ASN A 163 -36.97 -4.23 -6.39
CA ASN A 163 -36.20 -3.33 -7.28
C ASN A 163 -35.23 -4.08 -8.24
N GLY A 164 -35.69 -5.21 -8.81
CA GLY A 164 -34.89 -6.01 -9.72
C GLY A 164 -33.79 -6.88 -9.06
N LYS A 165 -33.69 -6.84 -7.73
CA LYS A 165 -32.73 -7.65 -6.96
C LYS A 165 -33.45 -8.82 -6.30
N LYS A 166 -32.90 -10.03 -6.46
CA LYS A 166 -33.45 -11.26 -5.90
C LYS A 166 -32.95 -11.39 -4.45
N ILE A 167 -33.88 -11.34 -3.49
CA ILE A 167 -33.62 -11.62 -2.08
C ILE A 167 -33.79 -13.13 -1.88
N PRO A 168 -32.77 -13.85 -1.34
CA PRO A 168 -32.86 -15.28 -1.10
C PRO A 168 -33.91 -15.60 -0.02
N SER A 169 -34.50 -16.80 -0.10
CA SER A 169 -35.35 -17.31 0.97
C SER A 169 -34.53 -17.64 2.21
N ARG A 170 -35.21 -17.75 3.36
CA ARG A 170 -34.60 -18.18 4.63
C ARG A 170 -33.89 -19.53 4.49
N LYS A 171 -34.54 -20.50 3.81
CA LYS A 171 -33.99 -21.83 3.57
C LYS A 171 -32.72 -21.77 2.70
N ALA A 172 -32.70 -20.97 1.64
CA ALA A 172 -31.51 -20.77 0.79
C ALA A 172 -30.36 -20.11 1.56
N ARG A 173 -30.66 -19.19 2.49
CA ARG A 173 -29.65 -18.61 3.38
C ARG A 173 -29.02 -19.66 4.29
N GLU A 174 -29.84 -20.53 4.93
CA GLU A 174 -29.36 -21.59 5.80
C GLU A 174 -28.49 -22.61 5.03
N GLU A 175 -28.89 -22.99 3.82
CA GLU A 175 -28.12 -23.85 2.92
C GLU A 175 -26.76 -23.21 2.58
N ASN A 176 -26.72 -21.94 2.19
CA ASN A 176 -25.48 -21.21 1.92
C ASN A 176 -24.56 -21.13 3.15
N ILE A 177 -25.12 -20.93 4.35
CA ILE A 177 -24.37 -20.95 5.61
C ILE A 177 -23.73 -22.32 5.81
N ALA A 178 -24.49 -23.41 5.62
CA ALA A 178 -24.00 -24.78 5.78
C ALA A 178 -22.85 -25.07 4.78
N VAL A 179 -22.98 -24.66 3.51
CA VAL A 179 -21.93 -24.81 2.50
C VAL A 179 -20.65 -24.08 2.90
N VAL A 180 -20.76 -22.82 3.37
CA VAL A 180 -19.58 -22.03 3.76
C VAL A 180 -18.92 -22.61 5.00
N ARG A 181 -19.69 -23.07 6.01
CA ARG A 181 -19.16 -23.75 7.18
C ARG A 181 -18.38 -25.02 6.79
N LYS A 182 -19.01 -25.88 5.98
CA LYS A 182 -18.38 -27.12 5.52
C LYS A 182 -17.08 -26.81 4.73
N ALA A 183 -17.12 -25.87 3.83
CA ALA A 183 -15.95 -25.44 3.06
C ALA A 183 -14.84 -24.85 3.95
N PHE A 184 -15.20 -24.16 5.04
CA PHE A 184 -14.25 -23.64 6.01
C PHE A 184 -13.58 -24.79 6.81
N LEU A 185 -14.38 -25.76 7.29
CA LEU A 185 -13.87 -26.92 8.03
C LEU A 185 -12.94 -27.79 7.18
N GLU A 186 -13.32 -28.09 5.94
CA GLU A 186 -12.49 -28.84 4.99
C GLU A 186 -11.16 -28.11 4.66
N ARG A 187 -11.16 -26.77 4.73
CA ARG A 187 -9.97 -25.94 4.49
C ARG A 187 -9.30 -25.45 5.76
N LEU A 188 -9.69 -25.97 6.90
CA LEU A 188 -9.05 -25.61 8.18
C LEU A 188 -7.54 -25.90 8.08
N HIS A 189 -6.73 -24.92 8.51
CA HIS A 189 -5.27 -24.93 8.41
C HIS A 189 -4.67 -24.81 6.97
N LEU A 190 -5.49 -24.90 5.92
CA LEU A 190 -5.04 -24.73 4.52
C LEU A 190 -5.02 -23.25 4.07
N ASN A 191 -5.54 -22.33 4.89
CA ASN A 191 -5.51 -20.88 4.61
C ASN A 191 -4.13 -20.23 4.87
N ARG A 192 -3.14 -21.01 5.28
CA ARG A 192 -1.79 -20.53 5.59
C ARG A 192 -1.13 -19.76 4.42
N PRO A 193 -1.14 -20.25 3.16
CA PRO A 193 -0.57 -19.51 2.04
C PRO A 193 -1.26 -18.17 1.80
N TRP A 194 -2.58 -18.10 1.95
CA TRP A 194 -3.35 -16.86 1.78
C TRP A 194 -2.91 -15.78 2.79
N ALA A 195 -2.83 -16.14 4.08
CA ALA A 195 -2.40 -15.22 5.12
C ALA A 195 -0.93 -14.80 4.93
N MET A 196 -0.04 -15.73 4.55
CA MET A 196 1.36 -15.45 4.28
C MET A 196 1.54 -14.44 3.14
N TRP A 197 0.81 -14.59 2.03
CA TRP A 197 0.86 -13.63 0.92
C TRP A 197 0.36 -12.25 1.33
N MET A 198 -0.66 -12.18 2.17
CA MET A 198 -1.15 -10.90 2.68
C MET A 198 -0.10 -10.19 3.52
N VAL A 199 0.50 -10.88 4.51
CA VAL A 199 1.55 -10.32 5.36
C VAL A 199 2.79 -9.96 4.53
N PHE A 200 3.17 -10.81 3.58
CA PHE A 200 4.27 -10.53 2.66
C PHE A 200 4.06 -9.23 1.88
N CYS A 201 2.86 -9.03 1.33
CA CYS A 201 2.55 -7.79 0.60
C CYS A 201 2.48 -6.56 1.52
N GLU A 202 2.11 -6.70 2.80
CA GLU A 202 2.19 -5.61 3.79
C GLU A 202 3.65 -5.23 4.08
N VAL A 203 4.52 -6.21 4.25
CA VAL A 203 5.97 -5.98 4.41
C VAL A 203 6.55 -5.38 3.13
N LEU A 204 6.14 -5.87 1.96
CA LEU A 204 6.59 -5.35 0.67
C LEU A 204 6.20 -3.86 0.48
N ASN A 205 5.03 -3.43 0.97
CA ASN A 205 4.65 -2.01 1.00
C ASN A 205 5.63 -1.18 1.85
N ALA A 206 6.06 -1.69 3.01
CA ALA A 206 7.03 -1.00 3.86
C ALA A 206 8.41 -0.91 3.18
N VAL A 207 8.88 -2.01 2.60
CA VAL A 207 10.15 -2.06 1.85
C VAL A 207 10.10 -1.10 0.66
N ASN A 208 9.00 -1.10 -0.10
CA ASN A 208 8.82 -0.17 -1.21
C ASN A 208 8.87 1.29 -0.73
N LEU A 209 8.22 1.63 0.38
CA LEU A 209 8.24 3.00 0.91
C LEU A 209 9.65 3.46 1.27
N VAL A 210 10.45 2.61 1.94
CA VAL A 210 11.86 2.90 2.23
C VAL A 210 12.66 3.07 0.95
N ALA A 211 12.45 2.20 -0.04
CA ALA A 211 13.08 2.31 -1.34
C ALA A 211 12.71 3.61 -2.07
N GLN A 212 11.46 4.08 -1.95
CA GLN A 212 11.02 5.35 -2.54
C GLN A 212 11.68 6.56 -1.87
N PHE A 213 11.86 6.55 -0.55
CA PHE A 213 12.65 7.58 0.13
C PHE A 213 14.09 7.60 -0.37
N ALA A 214 14.74 6.44 -0.45
CA ALA A 214 16.14 6.34 -0.91
C ALA A 214 16.27 6.79 -2.37
N LEU A 215 15.36 6.36 -3.24
CA LEU A 215 15.35 6.72 -4.66
C LEU A 215 15.15 8.23 -4.85
N THR A 216 14.17 8.82 -4.16
CA THR A 216 13.89 10.25 -4.25
C THR A 216 15.06 11.07 -3.70
N ASN A 217 15.66 10.61 -2.60
CA ASN A 217 16.84 11.25 -2.02
C ASN A 217 18.04 11.22 -3.00
N ALA A 218 18.32 10.07 -3.60
CA ALA A 218 19.38 9.94 -4.61
C ALA A 218 19.08 10.80 -5.85
N PHE A 219 17.83 10.84 -6.30
CA PHE A 219 17.41 11.64 -7.44
C PHE A 219 17.58 13.15 -7.25
N LEU A 220 17.36 13.64 -6.01
CA LEU A 220 17.56 15.04 -5.62
C LEU A 220 18.96 15.31 -5.02
N GLY A 221 19.96 14.50 -5.37
CA GLY A 221 21.35 14.73 -4.94
C GLY A 221 21.58 14.65 -3.43
N GLY A 222 20.80 13.84 -2.71
CA GLY A 222 20.93 13.64 -1.26
C GLY A 222 20.19 14.66 -0.39
N GLN A 223 19.44 15.58 -0.98
CA GLN A 223 18.80 16.69 -0.27
C GLN A 223 17.36 16.40 0.18
N PHE A 224 16.73 15.33 -0.32
CA PHE A 224 15.33 15.06 -0.05
C PHE A 224 15.03 14.80 1.43
N LEU A 225 15.86 14.02 2.12
CA LEU A 225 15.62 13.68 3.54
C LEU A 225 15.67 14.91 4.45
N SER A 226 16.56 15.86 4.16
CA SER A 226 16.69 17.10 4.92
C SER A 226 15.68 18.19 4.52
N LEU A 227 14.93 17.99 3.43
CA LEU A 227 14.03 19.00 2.86
C LEU A 227 12.93 19.41 3.86
N GLY A 228 12.23 18.45 4.45
CA GLY A 228 11.11 18.72 5.35
C GLY A 228 11.50 19.41 6.63
N PRO A 229 12.49 18.90 7.43
CA PRO A 229 12.96 19.59 8.61
C PRO A 229 13.38 21.03 8.32
N LYS A 230 14.15 21.24 7.27
CA LYS A 230 14.64 22.56 6.89
C LYS A 230 13.52 23.52 6.46
N VAL A 231 12.48 23.03 5.74
CA VAL A 231 11.29 23.84 5.41
C VAL A 231 10.54 24.29 6.66
N VAL A 232 10.52 23.47 7.72
CA VAL A 232 9.86 23.83 8.98
C VAL A 232 10.71 24.81 9.81
N GLU A 233 12.04 24.66 9.78
CA GLU A 233 12.97 25.51 10.52
C GLU A 233 13.12 26.90 9.89
N THR A 234 13.09 27.01 8.54
CA THR A 234 13.33 28.25 7.80
C THR A 234 12.07 29.16 7.77
N SER A 235 11.54 29.49 8.94
CA SER A 235 10.48 30.51 9.07
C SER A 235 11.02 31.94 9.11
N GLY A 236 12.27 32.19 8.76
CA GLY A 236 12.90 33.53 8.81
C GLY A 236 14.12 33.62 7.91
N ASP A 237 14.40 34.79 7.46
CA ASP A 237 15.46 35.48 6.71
C ASP A 237 16.69 34.76 6.11
N ASP A 238 16.88 33.47 6.29
CA ASP A 238 17.97 32.72 5.69
C ASP A 238 17.63 32.30 4.25
N ALA A 239 18.64 32.29 3.38
CA ALA A 239 18.53 31.88 1.98
C ALA A 239 17.72 30.59 1.86
N ASP A 240 16.58 30.68 1.18
CA ASP A 240 15.59 29.60 1.11
C ASP A 240 16.26 28.34 0.55
N ILE A 241 16.42 27.33 1.41
CA ILE A 241 17.02 26.03 1.03
C ILE A 241 16.32 25.42 -0.19
N LEU A 242 15.05 25.77 -0.36
CA LEU A 242 14.29 25.38 -1.54
C LEU A 242 14.90 25.97 -2.82
N ASP A 243 15.48 27.16 -2.77
CA ASP A 243 16.16 27.79 -3.90
C ASP A 243 17.51 27.14 -4.23
N ILE A 244 18.12 26.45 -3.26
CA ILE A 244 19.34 25.65 -3.49
C ILE A 244 19.00 24.30 -4.17
N VAL A 245 17.96 23.61 -3.69
CA VAL A 245 17.53 22.31 -4.23
C VAL A 245 16.75 22.46 -5.54
N PHE A 246 15.90 23.49 -5.62
CA PHE A 246 15.08 23.80 -6.78
C PHE A 246 15.35 25.22 -7.28
N PRO A 247 16.52 25.48 -7.86
CA PRO A 247 16.90 26.83 -8.25
C PRO A 247 15.88 27.37 -9.26
N LYS A 248 15.33 28.56 -8.95
CA LYS A 248 14.36 29.27 -9.77
C LYS A 248 15.04 30.02 -10.89
N VAL A 249 16.29 30.45 -10.68
CA VAL A 249 17.13 31.14 -11.66
C VAL A 249 18.49 30.44 -11.75
N THR A 250 18.93 30.20 -12.99
CA THR A 250 20.15 29.44 -13.27
C THR A 250 20.92 30.07 -14.44
N LYS A 251 22.19 29.72 -14.57
CA LYS A 251 23.01 30.13 -15.69
C LYS A 251 23.01 29.07 -16.80
N CYS A 252 23.16 29.53 -18.05
CA CYS A 252 23.36 28.68 -19.19
C CYS A 252 24.37 29.35 -20.13
N THR A 253 25.28 28.57 -20.67
CA THR A 253 26.25 29.08 -21.64
C THR A 253 26.00 28.43 -23.00
N PHE A 254 25.60 29.22 -23.99
CA PHE A 254 25.41 28.79 -25.36
C PHE A 254 26.71 28.97 -26.15
N HIS A 255 27.09 27.95 -26.89
CA HIS A 255 28.27 27.96 -27.73
C HIS A 255 27.90 28.10 -29.22
N LYS A 256 28.40 29.15 -29.89
CA LYS A 256 28.20 29.38 -31.29
C LYS A 256 29.57 29.47 -32.00
N TYR A 257 29.67 28.92 -33.18
CA TYR A 257 30.83 29.12 -34.04
C TYR A 257 30.68 30.40 -34.83
N GLY A 258 31.69 31.25 -34.78
CA GLY A 258 31.78 32.46 -35.61
C GLY A 258 32.11 32.14 -37.06
N PRO A 259 32.07 33.14 -37.97
CA PRO A 259 32.37 32.95 -39.39
C PRO A 259 33.76 32.37 -39.69
N SER A 260 34.72 32.60 -38.79
CA SER A 260 36.09 32.05 -38.90
C SER A 260 36.29 30.70 -38.18
N GLY A 261 35.19 30.05 -37.70
CA GLY A 261 35.28 28.81 -36.93
C GLY A 261 35.67 29.01 -35.45
N SER A 262 35.88 30.24 -34.99
CA SER A 262 36.15 30.54 -33.58
C SER A 262 34.95 30.30 -32.72
N LEU A 263 35.15 29.70 -31.51
CA LEU A 263 34.09 29.45 -30.55
C LEU A 263 33.70 30.75 -29.83
N GLN A 264 32.45 31.15 -29.97
CA GLN A 264 31.85 32.28 -29.28
C GLN A 264 30.98 31.74 -28.12
N LYS A 265 31.19 32.29 -26.91
CA LYS A 265 30.42 31.95 -25.71
C LYS A 265 29.39 33.05 -25.48
N HIS A 266 28.12 32.65 -25.38
CA HIS A 266 27.01 33.54 -25.01
C HIS A 266 26.43 33.09 -23.70
N ASP A 267 26.49 33.99 -22.73
CA ASP A 267 25.95 33.73 -21.37
C ASP A 267 24.49 34.13 -21.33
N ALA A 268 23.66 33.29 -20.69
CA ALA A 268 22.23 33.53 -20.53
C ALA A 268 21.80 33.25 -19.08
N LEU A 269 20.93 34.08 -18.60
CA LEU A 269 20.25 33.91 -17.31
C LEU A 269 18.87 33.32 -17.57
N CYS A 270 18.62 32.11 -17.00
CA CYS A 270 17.41 31.36 -17.29
C CYS A 270 16.51 31.23 -16.05
N VAL A 271 15.26 31.59 -16.18
CA VAL A 271 14.23 31.41 -15.18
C VAL A 271 13.57 30.05 -15.37
N MET A 272 13.64 29.20 -14.34
CA MET A 272 13.16 27.81 -14.33
C MET A 272 11.75 27.72 -13.78
N ALA A 273 10.74 28.07 -14.59
CA ALA A 273 9.34 28.06 -14.17
C ALA A 273 8.86 26.65 -13.72
N LEU A 274 9.44 25.59 -14.28
CA LEU A 274 9.12 24.20 -13.94
C LEU A 274 9.56 23.85 -12.50
N ASN A 275 10.67 24.41 -12.02
CA ASN A 275 11.18 24.12 -10.68
C ASN A 275 10.30 24.67 -9.56
N ILE A 276 9.53 25.73 -9.82
CA ILE A 276 8.52 26.24 -8.86
C ILE A 276 7.46 25.19 -8.55
N ILE A 277 7.04 24.42 -9.57
CA ILE A 277 6.06 23.34 -9.42
C ILE A 277 6.71 22.12 -8.76
N ASN A 278 7.92 21.76 -9.22
CA ASN A 278 8.66 20.63 -8.64
C ASN A 278 8.91 20.84 -7.14
N GLU A 279 9.32 22.03 -6.73
CA GLU A 279 9.49 22.40 -5.32
C GLU A 279 8.24 22.05 -4.48
N LYS A 280 7.06 22.53 -4.90
CA LYS A 280 5.80 22.29 -4.14
C LYS A 280 5.42 20.81 -4.14
N ILE A 281 5.63 20.10 -5.24
CA ILE A 281 5.34 18.67 -5.34
C ILE A 281 6.25 17.87 -4.39
N TYR A 282 7.57 18.11 -4.40
CA TYR A 282 8.49 17.32 -3.57
C TYR A 282 8.36 17.65 -2.08
N VAL A 283 8.04 18.90 -1.71
CA VAL A 283 7.69 19.26 -0.32
C VAL A 283 6.43 18.51 0.13
N CYS A 284 5.37 18.53 -0.70
CA CYS A 284 4.13 17.80 -0.40
C CYS A 284 4.39 16.29 -0.30
N LEU A 285 5.18 15.70 -1.21
CA LEU A 285 5.54 14.30 -1.19
C LEU A 285 6.36 13.93 0.06
N TRP A 286 7.24 14.79 0.53
CA TRP A 286 8.00 14.55 1.76
C TRP A 286 7.08 14.37 2.96
N PHE A 287 6.16 15.31 3.21
CA PHE A 287 5.20 15.21 4.29
C PHE A 287 4.28 14.00 4.13
N TRP A 288 3.83 13.73 2.90
CA TRP A 288 3.01 12.56 2.62
C TRP A 288 3.75 11.25 2.93
N PHE A 289 5.00 11.10 2.52
CA PHE A 289 5.78 9.91 2.79
C PHE A 289 6.05 9.70 4.28
N VAL A 290 6.24 10.78 5.05
CA VAL A 290 6.35 10.69 6.52
C VAL A 290 5.05 10.19 7.13
N ILE A 291 3.90 10.77 6.76
CA ILE A 291 2.58 10.31 7.23
C ILE A 291 2.36 8.83 6.87
N LEU A 292 2.69 8.46 5.63
CA LEU A 292 2.56 7.09 5.15
C LEU A 292 3.50 6.13 5.90
N SER A 293 4.71 6.57 6.28
CA SER A 293 5.65 5.79 7.08
C SER A 293 5.11 5.49 8.48
N VAL A 294 4.56 6.50 9.14
CA VAL A 294 3.92 6.35 10.46
C VAL A 294 2.73 5.39 10.36
N ALA A 295 1.85 5.59 9.37
CA ALA A 295 0.71 4.72 9.14
C ALA A 295 1.12 3.27 8.86
N THR A 296 2.20 3.07 8.08
CA THR A 296 2.72 1.74 7.75
C THR A 296 3.33 1.06 8.98
N ALA A 297 4.11 1.78 9.77
CA ALA A 297 4.67 1.27 11.03
C ALA A 297 3.57 0.84 11.99
N LEU A 298 2.54 1.68 12.19
CA LEU A 298 1.38 1.35 13.02
C LEU A 298 0.62 0.14 12.46
N GLY A 299 0.48 0.02 11.14
CA GLY A 299 -0.15 -1.13 10.49
C GLY A 299 0.61 -2.45 10.72
N LEU A 300 1.93 -2.43 10.61
CA LEU A 300 2.78 -3.60 10.89
C LEU A 300 2.80 -3.96 12.38
N LEU A 301 2.85 -2.97 13.28
CA LEU A 301 2.72 -3.19 14.72
C LEU A 301 1.36 -3.82 15.05
N TRP A 302 0.28 -3.34 14.47
CA TRP A 302 -1.05 -3.94 14.60
C TRP A 302 -1.08 -5.38 14.10
N ARG A 303 -0.42 -5.68 12.99
CA ARG A 303 -0.30 -7.05 12.47
C ARG A 303 0.44 -7.97 13.44
N LEU A 304 1.57 -7.51 13.96
CA LEU A 304 2.34 -8.24 14.98
C LEU A 304 1.50 -8.46 16.24
N PHE A 305 0.79 -7.44 16.69
CA PHE A 305 -0.08 -7.52 17.86
C PHE A 305 -1.20 -8.55 17.66
N THR A 306 -1.89 -8.55 16.53
CA THR A 306 -2.91 -9.55 16.22
C THR A 306 -2.32 -10.96 16.14
N PHE A 307 -1.12 -11.12 15.59
CA PHE A 307 -0.43 -12.41 15.51
C PHE A 307 -0.12 -12.99 16.90
N VAL A 308 0.32 -12.16 17.84
CA VAL A 308 0.67 -12.61 19.21
C VAL A 308 -0.59 -12.89 20.04
N PHE A 309 -1.61 -12.06 19.93
CA PHE A 309 -2.78 -12.09 20.84
C PHE A 309 -3.96 -12.92 20.35
N HIS A 310 -4.01 -13.35 19.08
CA HIS A 310 -5.13 -14.13 18.53
C HIS A 310 -5.40 -15.44 19.30
N SER A 311 -4.35 -16.14 19.78
CA SER A 311 -4.47 -17.39 20.51
C SER A 311 -4.38 -17.23 22.03
N ARG A 312 -3.83 -16.10 22.52
CA ARG A 312 -3.52 -15.89 23.94
C ARG A 312 -4.60 -15.17 24.72
N SER A 313 -5.43 -14.36 24.06
CA SER A 313 -6.36 -13.46 24.75
C SER A 313 -7.77 -13.52 24.20
N ASN A 314 -8.67 -14.17 24.96
CA ASN A 314 -10.10 -14.18 24.64
C ASN A 314 -10.73 -12.78 24.68
N ALA A 315 -10.26 -11.91 25.60
CA ALA A 315 -10.72 -10.53 25.68
C ALA A 315 -10.33 -9.71 24.44
N PHE A 316 -9.16 -9.99 23.87
CA PHE A 316 -8.73 -9.40 22.60
C PHE A 316 -9.64 -9.84 21.45
N ASN A 317 -9.86 -11.13 21.27
CA ASN A 317 -10.73 -11.67 20.23
C ASN A 317 -12.14 -11.09 20.32
N ARG A 318 -12.69 -11.00 21.54
CA ARG A 318 -14.01 -10.39 21.77
C ARG A 318 -14.06 -8.93 21.31
N ARG A 319 -13.03 -8.13 21.59
CA ARG A 319 -12.96 -6.73 21.13
C ARG A 319 -12.86 -6.64 19.61
N ILE A 320 -12.02 -7.47 18.99
CA ILE A 320 -11.81 -7.44 17.53
C ILE A 320 -13.07 -7.84 16.77
N PHE A 321 -13.71 -8.94 17.13
CA PHE A 321 -14.94 -9.37 16.46
C PHE A 321 -16.12 -8.44 16.75
N LYS A 322 -16.17 -7.80 17.95
CA LYS A 322 -17.15 -6.75 18.24
C LYS A 322 -16.96 -5.49 17.36
N LEU A 323 -15.72 -5.11 17.05
CA LEU A 323 -15.43 -4.00 16.14
C LEU A 323 -15.76 -4.34 14.68
N ALA A 324 -15.55 -5.59 14.29
CA ALA A 324 -15.86 -6.06 12.94
C ALA A 324 -17.38 -6.33 12.75
N THR A 325 -18.04 -6.75 13.83
CA THR A 325 -19.46 -7.13 13.83
C THR A 325 -20.13 -6.57 15.09
N PRO A 326 -21.10 -5.63 14.99
CA PRO A 326 -21.73 -5.01 16.16
C PRO A 326 -22.53 -5.98 17.00
N GLN A 327 -22.85 -7.19 16.51
CA GLN A 327 -23.58 -8.23 17.23
C GLN A 327 -22.71 -8.91 18.28
N GLN A 328 -23.30 -9.20 19.44
CA GLN A 328 -22.62 -9.90 20.50
C GLN A 328 -22.56 -11.41 20.17
N LEU A 329 -21.32 -11.91 20.06
CA LEU A 329 -21.02 -13.34 20.07
C LEU A 329 -20.89 -13.80 21.53
N GLU A 330 -21.38 -14.98 21.85
CA GLU A 330 -21.22 -15.53 23.19
C GLU A 330 -19.75 -15.90 23.47
N PRO A 331 -19.29 -15.72 24.72
CA PRO A 331 -17.90 -16.03 25.07
C PRO A 331 -17.50 -17.47 24.80
N TYR A 332 -18.41 -18.41 24.99
CA TYR A 332 -18.18 -19.84 24.77
C TYR A 332 -17.89 -20.14 23.28
N GLU A 333 -18.78 -19.71 22.40
CA GLU A 333 -18.64 -19.89 20.93
C GLU A 333 -17.32 -19.32 20.43
N MET A 334 -16.94 -18.14 20.95
CA MET A 334 -15.71 -17.47 20.57
C MET A 334 -14.47 -18.26 20.99
N ILE A 335 -14.45 -18.81 22.20
CA ILE A 335 -13.34 -19.60 22.71
C ILE A 335 -13.21 -20.89 21.90
N THR A 336 -14.32 -21.59 21.66
CA THR A 336 -14.35 -22.85 20.90
C THR A 336 -13.77 -22.65 19.50
N VAL A 337 -14.24 -21.65 18.76
CA VAL A 337 -13.76 -21.38 17.40
C VAL A 337 -12.29 -20.89 17.38
N THR A 338 -11.95 -19.90 18.20
CA THR A 338 -10.59 -19.29 18.13
C THR A 338 -9.50 -20.22 18.63
N ARG A 339 -9.82 -21.18 19.52
CA ARG A 339 -8.87 -22.19 20.03
C ARG A 339 -8.46 -23.20 18.95
N LYS A 340 -9.38 -23.54 18.04
CA LYS A 340 -9.16 -24.50 16.96
C LYS A 340 -8.53 -23.88 15.71
N CYS A 341 -8.60 -22.54 15.55
CA CYS A 341 -8.10 -21.84 14.39
C CYS A 341 -6.63 -21.43 14.56
N TYR A 342 -5.81 -21.66 13.55
CA TYR A 342 -4.52 -21.02 13.42
C TYR A 342 -4.70 -19.54 13.03
N TYR A 343 -3.62 -18.77 13.10
CA TYR A 343 -3.66 -17.34 12.74
C TYR A 343 -4.22 -17.08 11.34
N SER A 344 -3.93 -17.95 10.39
CA SER A 344 -4.43 -17.87 9.01
C SER A 344 -5.95 -17.96 8.94
N ASP A 345 -6.54 -18.90 9.70
CA ASP A 345 -7.98 -19.13 9.72
C ASP A 345 -8.69 -18.01 10.49
N TRP A 346 -8.09 -17.58 11.62
CA TRP A 346 -8.54 -16.43 12.39
C TRP A 346 -8.54 -15.16 11.51
N LEU A 347 -7.50 -14.92 10.74
CA LEU A 347 -7.40 -13.76 9.86
C LEU A 347 -8.46 -13.81 8.75
N PHE A 348 -8.72 -14.99 8.19
CA PHE A 348 -9.78 -15.17 7.21
C PHE A 348 -11.16 -14.87 7.80
N LEU A 349 -11.46 -15.39 8.99
CA LEU A 349 -12.69 -15.10 9.73
C LEU A 349 -12.83 -13.61 10.05
N TYR A 350 -11.74 -12.93 10.41
CA TYR A 350 -11.75 -11.48 10.64
C TYR A 350 -12.14 -10.70 9.38
N TYR A 351 -11.57 -11.05 8.21
CA TYR A 351 -11.95 -10.41 6.96
C TYR A 351 -13.37 -10.77 6.53
N LEU A 352 -13.82 -11.98 6.83
CA LEU A 352 -15.20 -12.40 6.57
C LEU A 352 -16.16 -11.58 7.45
N ALA A 353 -15.91 -11.45 8.75
CA ALA A 353 -16.67 -10.62 9.68
C ALA A 353 -16.78 -9.16 9.23
N LYS A 354 -15.69 -8.61 8.69
CA LYS A 354 -15.65 -7.22 8.21
C LYS A 354 -16.49 -6.97 6.95
N ASN A 355 -16.76 -7.99 6.16
CA ASN A 355 -17.43 -7.89 4.86
C ASN A 355 -18.84 -8.44 4.83
N LEU A 356 -19.21 -9.30 5.75
CA LEU A 356 -20.56 -9.84 5.90
C LEU A 356 -21.42 -8.96 6.82
N ASP A 357 -22.72 -9.11 6.66
CA ASP A 357 -23.68 -8.60 7.63
C ASP A 357 -23.52 -9.30 8.99
N GLY A 358 -23.73 -8.57 10.09
CA GLY A 358 -23.54 -9.09 11.43
C GLY A 358 -24.40 -10.29 11.79
N PHE A 359 -25.65 -10.35 11.30
CA PHE A 359 -26.55 -11.50 11.53
C PHE A 359 -26.04 -12.74 10.82
N VAL A 360 -25.68 -12.62 9.56
CA VAL A 360 -25.15 -13.72 8.75
C VAL A 360 -23.83 -14.24 9.32
N PHE A 361 -22.95 -13.35 9.70
CA PHE A 361 -21.66 -13.73 10.32
C PHE A 361 -21.88 -14.46 11.64
N LYS A 362 -22.80 -13.97 12.50
CA LYS A 362 -23.15 -14.64 13.75
C LYS A 362 -23.61 -16.08 13.51
N ASP A 363 -24.55 -16.30 12.58
CA ASP A 363 -25.07 -17.63 12.26
C ASP A 363 -23.96 -18.58 11.76
N ILE A 364 -23.02 -18.07 10.93
CA ILE A 364 -21.85 -18.84 10.48
C ILE A 364 -20.97 -19.20 11.69
N PHE A 365 -20.70 -18.24 12.56
CA PHE A 365 -19.75 -18.40 13.67
C PHE A 365 -20.30 -19.36 14.74
N VAL A 366 -21.58 -19.21 15.12
CA VAL A 366 -22.28 -20.12 16.03
C VAL A 366 -22.31 -21.53 15.45
N GLY A 367 -22.66 -21.66 14.18
CA GLY A 367 -22.67 -22.96 13.53
C GLY A 367 -21.28 -23.62 13.48
N LEU A 368 -20.20 -22.86 13.28
CA LEU A 368 -18.83 -23.39 13.37
C LEU A 368 -18.48 -23.87 14.79
N ALA A 369 -18.92 -23.16 15.84
CA ALA A 369 -18.72 -23.58 17.21
C ALA A 369 -19.38 -24.95 17.47
N ILE A 370 -20.64 -25.12 17.04
CA ILE A 370 -21.37 -26.40 17.13
C ILE A 370 -20.66 -27.51 16.35
N ASP A 371 -20.21 -27.23 15.13
CA ASP A 371 -19.50 -28.22 14.30
C ASP A 371 -18.18 -28.68 14.95
N PHE A 372 -17.45 -27.76 15.61
CA PHE A 372 -16.22 -28.10 16.35
C PHE A 372 -16.51 -28.92 17.61
N ASP A 373 -17.56 -28.59 18.37
CA ASP A 373 -17.96 -29.35 19.57
C ASP A 373 -18.41 -30.78 19.20
N ASN A 374 -19.19 -30.93 18.10
CA ASN A 374 -19.59 -32.23 17.59
C ASN A 374 -18.40 -33.08 17.13
N ALA A 375 -17.40 -32.47 16.49
CA ALA A 375 -16.20 -33.14 16.06
C ALA A 375 -15.36 -33.65 17.26
N ASP A 376 -15.27 -32.85 18.35
CA ASP A 376 -14.58 -33.25 19.56
C ASP A 376 -15.30 -34.39 20.27
N THR A 377 -16.63 -34.35 20.37
CA THR A 377 -17.44 -35.41 20.98
C THR A 377 -17.25 -36.72 20.19
N LYS A 378 -17.34 -36.69 18.89
CA LYS A 378 -17.12 -37.88 18.04
C LYS A 378 -15.73 -38.47 18.19
N ALA A 379 -14.68 -37.61 18.26
CA ALA A 379 -13.32 -38.06 18.47
C ALA A 379 -13.12 -38.73 19.84
N LEU A 380 -13.84 -38.27 20.89
CA LEU A 380 -13.85 -38.90 22.23
C LEU A 380 -14.56 -40.26 22.23
N GLU A 381 -15.68 -40.36 21.51
CA GLU A 381 -16.41 -41.63 21.31
C GLU A 381 -15.55 -42.68 20.56
N ASP A 382 -14.92 -42.29 19.48
CA ASP A 382 -14.03 -43.16 18.70
C ASP A 382 -12.82 -43.65 19.52
N LEU A 383 -12.30 -42.81 20.43
CA LEU A 383 -11.24 -43.19 21.37
C LEU A 383 -11.70 -44.16 22.45
N ALA A 384 -12.93 -43.96 22.97
CA ALA A 384 -13.53 -44.85 23.98
C ALA A 384 -13.82 -46.23 23.38
N ASP A 385 -14.37 -46.29 22.17
CA ASP A 385 -14.62 -47.53 21.45
C ASP A 385 -13.34 -48.28 21.08
N GLY A 386 -12.30 -47.55 20.66
CA GLY A 386 -10.98 -48.11 20.38
C GLY A 386 -10.25 -48.65 21.63
N ALA A 387 -10.46 -48.04 22.81
CA ALA A 387 -9.95 -48.50 24.09
C ALA A 387 -10.72 -49.76 24.57
N SER A 388 -12.03 -49.79 24.40
CA SER A 388 -12.88 -50.93 24.73
C SER A 388 -12.50 -52.17 23.85
N SER A 389 -12.29 -51.97 22.54
CA SER A 389 -11.85 -53.05 21.63
C SER A 389 -10.49 -53.64 21.99
N LYS A 390 -9.52 -52.79 22.39
CA LYS A 390 -8.19 -53.27 22.85
C LYS A 390 -8.29 -54.00 24.18
N ALA A 391 -9.13 -53.59 25.13
CA ALA A 391 -9.36 -54.28 26.40
C ALA A 391 -9.97 -55.69 26.18
N THR A 392 -10.92 -55.78 25.26
CA THR A 392 -11.52 -57.09 24.89
C THR A 392 -10.54 -58.02 24.24
N THR A 393 -9.59 -57.55 23.40
CA THR A 393 -8.56 -58.37 22.76
C THR A 393 -7.54 -58.89 23.80
N ILE A 394 -7.19 -58.07 24.80
CA ILE A 394 -6.23 -58.49 25.84
C ILE A 394 -6.87 -59.60 26.76
N VAL A 395 -8.16 -59.51 27.08
CA VAL A 395 -8.85 -60.52 27.88
C VAL A 395 -9.03 -61.85 27.15
N THR A 396 -9.16 -61.81 25.82
CA THR A 396 -9.25 -63.03 24.98
C THR A 396 -7.91 -63.74 24.77
N ASP A 397 -6.78 -63.03 24.88
CA ASP A 397 -5.42 -63.64 24.75
C ASP A 397 -4.93 -64.22 26.07
N GLU A 398 -5.34 -63.72 27.25
CA GLU A 398 -5.03 -64.31 28.56
C GLU A 398 -5.77 -65.65 28.82
N GLU A 399 -6.92 -65.90 28.17
CA GLU A 399 -7.72 -67.12 28.35
C GLU A 399 -7.22 -68.32 27.48
N LYS A 400 -6.13 -68.15 26.71
CA LYS A 400 -5.58 -69.15 25.78
C LYS A 400 -4.21 -69.72 26.15
N GLU A 401 -3.69 -69.55 27.39
CA GLU A 401 -2.53 -70.26 27.81
C GLU A 401 -2.94 -71.66 28.33
N PRO A 402 -2.57 -72.77 27.67
CA PRO A 402 -2.84 -74.15 28.20
C PRO A 402 -1.85 -74.49 29.30
N LEU A 403 -2.37 -74.92 30.47
CA LEU A 403 -1.64 -75.57 31.54
C LEU A 403 -0.82 -76.75 30.99
N GLN A 404 0.47 -76.58 30.82
CA GLN A 404 1.40 -77.74 30.59
C GLN A 404 1.64 -78.42 31.94
N GLU A 405 1.01 -79.56 32.06
CA GLU A 405 1.20 -80.61 33.07
C GLU A 405 2.64 -81.11 33.05
N LYS A 406 3.43 -80.87 34.12
CA LYS A 406 4.66 -81.59 34.41
C LYS A 406 4.32 -82.97 34.81
N LYS A 407 4.67 -83.99 34.02
CA LYS A 407 4.85 -85.40 34.46
C LYS A 407 6.32 -85.71 34.53
N ASP A 408 6.67 -86.08 35.78
CA ASP A 408 7.99 -86.65 36.12
C ASP A 408 8.31 -87.93 35.37
N SER A 409 9.57 -88.13 34.98
CA SER A 409 10.40 -89.28 35.20
C SER A 409 11.86 -88.95 34.87
#